data_91c8fc8110d8df4b90e7b2036f2b826b
#
_entry.id   91c8fc8110d8df4b90e7b2036f2b826b
#
_cell.length_a   1.000
_cell.length_b   1.000
_cell.length_c   1.000
_cell.angle_alpha   90.00
_cell.angle_beta   90.00
_cell.angle_gamma   90.00
#
_symmetry.space_group_name_H-M   'P 1'
#
loop_
_entity.id
_entity.type
_entity.pdbx_description
1 polymer ?
#
loop_
_entity_poly.entity_id
_entity_poly.type
_entity_poly.pdbx_seq_one_letter_code
_entity_poly.pdbx_strand_id
1 'polypeptide(L)'
;MPDQNGARHIRWDDMPKEKLSNYIDRRMITGEKAMLTHVYMKKGCIVPLHHHENEQITYILEGALKFWVGSEDAEPIVVHAGEVLVLPSNLPHKAEALEDTLDVDIFSPPRQDWLEGTDDYLRQQ
;
A
#
# COMPACT_ATOMS: atom_id res chain seq x y z
N MET A 1 18.14 -0.71 17.73
CA MET A 1 19.16 -0.80 16.70
C MET A 1 19.92 0.51 16.58
N PRO A 2 21.20 0.51 16.83
CA PRO A 2 21.96 1.73 16.67
C PRO A 2 22.09 2.09 15.19
N ASP A 3 21.93 3.37 14.90
CA ASP A 3 22.11 3.90 13.57
C ASP A 3 23.59 4.20 13.33
N GLN A 4 24.03 4.01 12.10
CA GLN A 4 25.36 4.38 11.69
C GLN A 4 25.25 5.58 10.76
N ASN A 5 25.60 6.76 11.27
CA ASN A 5 25.52 8.01 10.50
C ASN A 5 24.11 8.27 9.95
N GLY A 6 23.08 7.95 10.75
CA GLY A 6 21.69 8.09 10.32
C GLY A 6 21.12 6.92 9.56
N ALA A 7 21.95 5.92 9.22
CA ALA A 7 21.46 4.70 8.58
C ALA A 7 20.78 3.79 9.60
N ARG A 8 19.69 3.15 9.21
CA ARG A 8 18.95 2.19 10.05
C ARG A 8 18.92 0.84 9.37
N HIS A 9 19.21 -0.21 10.14
CA HIS A 9 19.18 -1.58 9.65
C HIS A 9 18.12 -2.35 10.43
N ILE A 10 17.07 -2.77 9.75
CA ILE A 10 15.88 -3.35 10.38
C ILE A 10 15.55 -4.66 9.69
N ARG A 11 15.25 -5.71 10.48
CA ARG A 11 14.68 -6.93 9.94
C ARG A 11 13.18 -6.70 9.74
N TRP A 12 12.70 -6.96 8.53
CA TRP A 12 11.30 -6.72 8.20
C TRP A 12 10.34 -7.44 9.16
N ASP A 13 10.63 -8.71 9.45
CA ASP A 13 9.75 -9.52 10.29
C ASP A 13 9.74 -9.11 11.77
N ASP A 14 10.70 -8.28 12.19
CA ASP A 14 10.75 -7.77 13.56
C ASP A 14 9.80 -6.59 13.76
N MET A 15 9.28 -6.00 12.69
CA MET A 15 8.34 -4.89 12.80
C MET A 15 6.93 -5.41 13.09
N PRO A 16 6.16 -4.66 13.90
CA PRO A 16 4.80 -5.10 14.21
C PRO A 16 3.93 -5.10 12.96
N LYS A 17 3.08 -6.12 12.86
CA LYS A 17 2.08 -6.21 11.80
C LYS A 17 0.81 -5.58 12.34
N GLU A 18 0.50 -4.40 11.83
CA GLU A 18 -0.63 -3.61 12.28
C GLU A 18 -1.92 -4.09 11.61
N LYS A 19 -2.93 -4.44 12.42
CA LYS A 19 -4.24 -4.81 11.89
C LYS A 19 -5.07 -3.57 11.68
N LEU A 20 -5.44 -3.27 10.43
CA LEU A 20 -6.26 -2.11 10.10
C LEU A 20 -7.75 -2.45 10.07
N SER A 21 -8.09 -3.64 9.60
CA SER A 21 -9.46 -4.14 9.51
C SER A 21 -9.42 -5.67 9.48
N ASN A 22 -10.59 -6.30 9.30
CA ASN A 22 -10.65 -7.75 9.14
C ASN A 22 -10.02 -8.22 7.83
N TYR A 23 -9.76 -7.31 6.89
CA TYR A 23 -9.25 -7.63 5.56
C TYR A 23 -7.84 -7.12 5.29
N ILE A 24 -7.32 -6.20 6.12
CA ILE A 24 -6.03 -5.55 5.85
C ILE A 24 -5.14 -5.55 7.09
N ASP A 25 -3.92 -6.06 6.93
CA ASP A 25 -2.82 -5.84 7.86
C ASP A 25 -1.72 -5.08 7.12
N ARG A 26 -0.84 -4.43 7.86
CA ARG A 26 0.21 -3.61 7.27
C ARG A 26 1.48 -3.62 8.11
N ARG A 27 2.62 -3.65 7.43
CA ARG A 27 3.92 -3.29 7.97
C ARG A 27 4.48 -2.14 7.16
N MET A 28 5.15 -1.19 7.79
CA MET A 28 5.73 -0.05 7.07
C MET A 28 7.00 0.43 7.74
N ILE A 29 7.90 0.96 6.91
CA ILE A 29 9.10 1.65 7.35
C ILE A 29 9.19 2.94 6.55
N THR A 30 9.52 4.03 7.21
CA THR A 30 9.65 5.30 6.52
C THR A 30 11.05 5.85 6.63
N GLY A 31 11.56 6.34 5.50
CA GLY A 31 12.67 7.28 5.48
C GLY A 31 12.12 8.69 5.48
N GLU A 32 13.00 9.65 5.23
CA GLU A 32 12.62 11.05 5.16
C GLU A 32 11.86 11.38 3.87
N LYS A 33 12.26 10.75 2.75
CA LYS A 33 11.74 11.07 1.42
C LYS A 33 10.91 9.97 0.78
N ALA A 34 10.91 8.77 1.37
CA ALA A 34 10.18 7.63 0.82
C ALA A 34 9.77 6.68 1.92
N MET A 35 8.69 5.94 1.67
CA MET A 35 8.14 4.95 2.59
C MET A 35 7.99 3.64 1.85
N LEU A 36 8.37 2.55 2.52
CA LEU A 36 8.20 1.18 2.03
C LEU A 36 7.17 0.46 2.89
N THR A 37 6.18 -0.16 2.26
CA THR A 37 5.11 -0.84 2.99
C THR A 37 4.85 -2.22 2.42
N HIS A 38 4.44 -3.14 3.29
CA HIS A 38 3.80 -4.39 2.90
C HIS A 38 2.35 -4.32 3.38
N VAL A 39 1.42 -4.47 2.46
CA VAL A 39 -0.01 -4.50 2.74
C VAL A 39 -0.51 -5.90 2.47
N TYR A 40 -1.03 -6.54 3.50
CA TYR A 40 -1.54 -7.92 3.45
C TYR A 40 -3.05 -7.83 3.33
N MET A 41 -3.59 -8.24 2.17
CA MET A 41 -5.01 -8.12 1.88
C MET A 41 -5.65 -9.49 1.71
N LYS A 42 -6.79 -9.69 2.32
CA LYS A 42 -7.58 -10.90 2.10
C LYS A 42 -8.44 -10.76 0.86
N LYS A 43 -8.72 -11.87 0.20
CA LYS A 43 -9.62 -11.91 -0.95
C LYS A 43 -10.92 -11.17 -0.63
N GLY A 44 -11.35 -10.30 -1.55
CA GLY A 44 -12.54 -9.50 -1.40
C GLY A 44 -12.33 -8.15 -0.72
N CYS A 45 -11.11 -7.87 -0.26
CA CYS A 45 -10.78 -6.57 0.31
C CYS A 45 -10.95 -5.48 -0.73
N ILE A 46 -11.62 -4.41 -0.37
CA ILE A 46 -11.84 -3.25 -1.22
C ILE A 46 -11.16 -2.03 -0.60
N VAL A 47 -10.30 -1.38 -1.39
CA VAL A 47 -9.77 -0.06 -1.05
C VAL A 47 -10.58 0.93 -1.89
N PRO A 48 -11.41 1.77 -1.25
CA PRO A 48 -12.31 2.65 -2.00
C PRO A 48 -11.54 3.70 -2.82
N LEU A 49 -12.22 4.28 -3.78
CA LEU A 49 -11.63 5.31 -4.63
C LEU A 49 -11.11 6.45 -3.77
N HIS A 50 -9.84 6.78 -3.95
CA HIS A 50 -9.16 7.83 -3.21
C HIS A 50 -8.00 8.37 -4.04
N HIS A 51 -7.43 9.48 -3.61
CA HIS A 51 -6.22 10.03 -4.21
C HIS A 51 -5.35 10.63 -3.11
N HIS A 52 -4.09 10.80 -3.42
CA HIS A 52 -3.11 11.40 -2.51
C HIS A 52 -1.98 12.02 -3.32
N GLU A 53 -1.31 13.00 -2.74
CA GLU A 53 -0.20 13.69 -3.43
C GLU A 53 1.02 12.80 -3.64
N ASN A 54 1.14 11.74 -2.85
CA ASN A 54 2.27 10.82 -2.94
C ASN A 54 2.25 10.07 -4.26
N GLU A 55 3.40 9.98 -4.91
CA GLU A 55 3.58 9.01 -5.98
C GLU A 55 3.60 7.62 -5.35
N GLN A 56 2.99 6.65 -6.02
CA GLN A 56 2.89 5.28 -5.53
C GLN A 56 3.40 4.31 -6.58
N ILE A 57 4.26 3.39 -6.14
CA ILE A 57 4.67 2.25 -6.96
C ILE A 57 4.19 1.00 -6.23
N THR A 58 3.33 0.25 -6.89
CA THR A 58 2.73 -0.98 -6.35
C THR A 58 3.38 -2.17 -7.02
N TYR A 59 3.90 -3.09 -6.21
CA TYR A 59 4.53 -4.32 -6.69
C TYR A 59 3.85 -5.50 -5.98
N ILE A 60 3.17 -6.36 -6.75
CA ILE A 60 2.47 -7.50 -6.19
C ILE A 60 3.44 -8.68 -6.08
N LEU A 61 3.65 -9.18 -4.86
CA LEU A 61 4.49 -10.34 -4.62
C LEU A 61 3.70 -11.64 -4.67
N GLU A 62 2.47 -11.63 -4.16
CA GLU A 62 1.58 -12.78 -4.14
C GLU A 62 0.17 -12.29 -4.39
N GLY A 63 -0.62 -13.06 -5.13
CA GLY A 63 -2.02 -12.74 -5.37
C GLY A 63 -2.25 -11.87 -6.59
N ALA A 64 -3.33 -11.08 -6.56
CA ALA A 64 -3.71 -10.19 -7.65
C ALA A 64 -4.62 -9.08 -7.14
N LEU A 65 -4.35 -7.85 -7.59
CA LEU A 65 -5.22 -6.70 -7.33
C LEU A 65 -5.82 -6.20 -8.63
N LYS A 66 -7.10 -5.88 -8.57
CA LYS A 66 -7.83 -5.24 -9.67
C LYS A 66 -7.95 -3.75 -9.35
N PHE A 67 -7.42 -2.91 -10.23
CA PHE A 67 -7.42 -1.46 -10.05
C PHE A 67 -8.34 -0.78 -11.03
N TRP A 68 -9.06 0.22 -10.54
CA TRP A 68 -9.75 1.21 -11.39
C TRP A 68 -8.98 2.52 -11.21
N VAL A 69 -8.42 3.03 -12.30
CA VAL A 69 -7.53 4.19 -12.28
C VAL A 69 -8.19 5.35 -12.99
N GLY A 70 -8.28 6.50 -12.31
CA GLY A 70 -8.93 7.69 -12.80
C GLY A 70 -10.36 7.84 -12.34
N SER A 71 -11.17 6.79 -12.47
CA SER A 71 -12.55 6.77 -12.00
C SER A 71 -13.00 5.32 -11.81
N GLU A 72 -14.13 5.13 -11.12
CA GLU A 72 -14.70 3.78 -10.95
C GLU A 72 -15.27 3.21 -12.24
N ASP A 73 -15.48 4.06 -13.26
CA ASP A 73 -15.99 3.63 -14.56
C ASP A 73 -14.87 3.26 -15.54
N ALA A 74 -13.61 3.44 -15.14
CA ALA A 74 -12.49 3.12 -16.00
C ALA A 74 -12.38 1.62 -16.25
N GLU A 75 -11.82 1.25 -17.39
CA GLU A 75 -11.48 -0.15 -17.66
C GLU A 75 -10.49 -0.63 -16.61
N PRO A 76 -10.79 -1.70 -15.86
CA PRO A 76 -9.91 -2.11 -14.78
C PRO A 76 -8.60 -2.72 -15.29
N ILE A 77 -7.56 -2.55 -14.47
CA ILE A 77 -6.24 -3.14 -14.70
C ILE A 77 -6.03 -4.19 -13.62
N VAL A 78 -5.76 -5.43 -14.03
CA VAL A 78 -5.43 -6.49 -13.07
C VAL A 78 -3.91 -6.61 -13.00
N VAL A 79 -3.38 -6.41 -11.79
CA VAL A 79 -1.95 -6.51 -11.51
C VAL A 79 -1.72 -7.84 -10.80
N HIS A 80 -0.99 -8.74 -11.46
CA HIS A 80 -0.70 -10.08 -10.94
C HIS A 80 0.65 -10.13 -10.24
N ALA A 81 0.90 -11.21 -9.50
CA ALA A 81 2.18 -11.44 -8.85
C ALA A 81 3.33 -11.25 -9.86
N GLY A 82 4.35 -10.51 -9.45
CA GLY A 82 5.50 -10.20 -10.30
C GLY A 82 5.32 -8.98 -11.17
N GLU A 83 4.16 -8.30 -11.09
CA GLU A 83 3.87 -7.13 -11.91
C GLU A 83 3.85 -5.85 -11.07
N VAL A 84 4.04 -4.73 -11.73
CA VAL A 84 4.16 -3.41 -11.09
C VAL A 84 3.20 -2.44 -11.75
N LEU A 85 2.55 -1.61 -10.92
CA LEU A 85 1.72 -0.50 -11.38
C LEU A 85 2.26 0.80 -10.78
N VAL A 86 2.50 1.80 -11.62
CA VAL A 86 2.93 3.12 -11.17
C VAL A 86 1.74 4.06 -11.21
N LEU A 87 1.46 4.68 -10.06
CA LEU A 87 0.35 5.63 -9.89
C LEU A 87 0.93 7.02 -9.65
N PRO A 88 0.80 7.94 -10.64
CA PRO A 88 1.25 9.31 -10.45
C PRO A 88 0.54 10.03 -9.31
N SER A 89 1.17 11.11 -8.85
CA SER A 89 0.61 11.99 -7.81
C SER A 89 -0.82 12.40 -8.14
N ASN A 90 -1.71 12.30 -7.15
CA ASN A 90 -3.11 12.74 -7.22
C ASN A 90 -4.02 12.01 -8.23
N LEU A 91 -3.55 10.93 -8.81
CA LEU A 91 -4.38 10.11 -9.71
C LEU A 91 -5.33 9.25 -8.88
N PRO A 92 -6.66 9.44 -8.99
CA PRO A 92 -7.60 8.63 -8.23
C PRO A 92 -7.50 7.15 -8.59
N HIS A 93 -7.65 6.29 -7.59
CA HIS A 93 -7.62 4.85 -7.82
C HIS A 93 -8.40 4.10 -6.75
N LYS A 94 -8.93 2.96 -7.16
CA LYS A 94 -9.67 2.01 -6.33
C LYS A 94 -9.07 0.64 -6.58
N ALA A 95 -9.06 -0.22 -5.57
CA ALA A 95 -8.52 -1.58 -5.71
C ALA A 95 -9.41 -2.62 -5.05
N GLU A 96 -9.37 -3.82 -5.62
CA GLU A 96 -10.04 -4.99 -5.05
C GLU A 96 -9.08 -6.17 -5.08
N ALA A 97 -8.93 -6.87 -3.97
CA ALA A 97 -8.11 -8.08 -3.90
C ALA A 97 -8.90 -9.26 -4.47
N LEU A 98 -8.41 -9.81 -5.58
CA LEU A 98 -9.05 -10.94 -6.25
C LEU A 98 -8.75 -12.27 -5.54
N GLU A 99 -7.69 -12.30 -4.77
CA GLU A 99 -7.26 -13.41 -3.91
C GLU A 99 -6.47 -12.82 -2.75
N ASP A 100 -6.04 -13.66 -1.81
CA ASP A 100 -5.17 -13.18 -0.74
C ASP A 100 -3.90 -12.62 -1.37
N THR A 101 -3.54 -11.38 -1.03
CA THR A 101 -2.53 -10.63 -1.75
C THR A 101 -1.50 -10.03 -0.80
N LEU A 102 -0.24 -10.15 -1.18
CA LEU A 102 0.84 -9.38 -0.58
C LEU A 102 1.24 -8.29 -1.57
N ASP A 103 0.90 -7.06 -1.21
CA ASP A 103 1.14 -5.86 -1.99
C ASP A 103 2.26 -5.05 -1.34
N VAL A 104 3.32 -4.79 -2.10
CA VAL A 104 4.40 -3.90 -1.69
C VAL A 104 4.14 -2.54 -2.32
N ASP A 105 3.96 -1.51 -1.48
CA ASP A 105 3.78 -0.15 -1.94
C ASP A 105 4.96 0.71 -1.52
N ILE A 106 5.46 1.50 -2.45
CA ILE A 106 6.47 2.51 -2.21
C ILE A 106 5.81 3.86 -2.45
N PHE A 107 5.91 4.76 -1.46
CA PHE A 107 5.35 6.12 -1.54
C PHE A 107 6.44 7.17 -1.42
N SER A 108 6.36 8.22 -2.21
CA SER A 108 7.21 9.40 -2.07
C SER A 108 6.37 10.67 -2.32
N PRO A 109 6.34 11.61 -1.36
CA PRO A 109 6.89 11.52 0.00
C PRO A 109 6.16 10.49 0.87
N PRO A 110 6.62 10.22 2.10
CA PRO A 110 5.92 9.31 3.00
C PRO A 110 4.46 9.69 3.24
N ARG A 111 3.61 8.67 3.40
CA ARG A 111 2.18 8.86 3.66
C ARG A 111 1.97 9.37 5.08
N GLN A 112 1.72 10.66 5.22
CA GLN A 112 1.52 11.28 6.53
C GLN A 112 0.27 10.74 7.21
N ASP A 113 -0.80 10.49 6.45
CA ASP A 113 -2.04 9.92 6.98
C ASP A 113 -1.83 8.52 7.55
N TRP A 114 -0.94 7.72 6.94
CA TRP A 114 -0.61 6.39 7.46
C TRP A 114 0.20 6.48 8.74
N LEU A 115 1.15 7.42 8.80
CA LEU A 115 1.99 7.63 9.98
C LEU A 115 1.19 8.15 11.16
N GLU A 116 0.15 8.95 10.90
CA GLU A 116 -0.70 9.55 11.94
C GLU A 116 -1.91 8.68 12.28
N GLY A 117 -2.17 7.62 11.52
CA GLY A 117 -3.33 6.77 11.74
C GLY A 117 -4.65 7.41 11.36
N THR A 118 -4.63 8.36 10.40
CA THR A 118 -5.84 9.05 9.91
C THR A 118 -6.32 8.48 8.59
N ASP A 119 -5.92 7.27 8.26
CA ASP A 119 -6.25 6.55 7.03
C ASP A 119 -7.54 5.73 7.18
N ASP A 120 -8.63 6.40 7.52
CA ASP A 120 -9.92 5.76 7.83
C ASP A 120 -10.44 4.91 6.69
N TYR A 121 -10.17 5.28 5.44
CA TYR A 121 -10.66 4.54 4.27
C TYR A 121 -10.12 3.10 4.21
N LEU A 122 -9.01 2.80 4.87
CA LEU A 122 -8.46 1.44 4.96
C LEU A 122 -9.04 0.65 6.13
N ARG A 123 -9.75 1.29 7.04
CA ARG A 123 -10.19 0.70 8.31
C ARG A 123 -11.69 0.40 8.35
N GLN A 124 -12.39 0.55 7.21
CA GLN A 124 -13.85 0.48 7.18
C GLN A 124 -14.43 -0.91 6.92
N GLN A 125 -13.63 -1.91 6.58
CA GLN A 125 -14.13 -3.26 6.29
C GLN A 125 -14.05 -4.20 7.48
#